data_0c30fed423beaa007653b5819077218a
#
_entry.id   0c30fed423beaa007653b5819077218a
#
_cell.length_a   1.000
_cell.length_b   1.000
_cell.length_c   1.000
_cell.angle_alpha   90.00
_cell.angle_beta   90.00
_cell.angle_gamma   90.00
#
_symmetry.space_group_name_H-M   'P 1'
#
loop_
_entity.id
_entity.type
_entity.pdbx_description
1 polymer ?
#
loop_
_entity_poly.entity_id
_entity_poly.type
_entity_poly.pdbx_seq_one_letter_code
_entity_poly.pdbx_strand_id
1 'polypeptide(L)'
;MGTTRSGLTEEQQKISDKLAETYAAYINSAGIKDPSGNVLTLSASSEGIYQAGSYYDYMKKIIEQSLNNFLSYTEFPYDASSASSNERGGMGGGRPDGGERPSFNDGQAPEGAPDGAPDGGKRGDKPAEGGDNITRNSSSNGINITGTYNTAQEYIDALNANGQWVTYDAFTNTATISSIKDFVTALKSASKNLGAFDQLDAGQGENTLFGYGDGSGAHFDSYLASILKDIGSDYASAYQTDLTRKDSAGNTVDVRLKMYTPLYYLLETSEGYNTSNTAGYWRIRTGISQGDCALSTEMNLALALENNSSVKSVDFETVWGAGHTMAEQTGNSTGNFITWVNDCMQDKSS
;
A
#
# COMPACT_ATOMS: atom_id res chain seq x y z
N MET A 1 11.47 1.64 -7.18
CA MET A 1 12.05 2.97 -7.05
C MET A 1 12.75 3.37 -8.34
N GLY A 2 11.96 3.89 -9.27
CA GLY A 2 12.36 4.21 -10.62
C GLY A 2 12.76 2.94 -11.41
N THR A 3 11.88 2.45 -12.21
CA THR A 3 12.21 1.41 -13.20
C THR A 3 11.57 1.82 -14.50
N THR A 4 12.26 1.62 -15.62
CA THR A 4 11.64 1.79 -16.92
C THR A 4 10.48 0.79 -17.04
N ARG A 5 9.27 1.29 -17.14
CA ARG A 5 8.07 0.48 -17.32
C ARG A 5 7.69 0.47 -18.79
N SER A 6 7.36 -0.69 -19.32
CA SER A 6 6.79 -0.77 -20.66
C SER A 6 5.41 -0.07 -20.71
N GLY A 7 5.13 0.67 -21.76
CA GLY A 7 3.83 1.31 -21.98
C GLY A 7 3.64 2.70 -21.36
N LEU A 8 4.65 3.30 -20.73
CA LEU A 8 4.62 4.71 -20.35
C LEU A 8 4.88 5.60 -21.56
N THR A 9 4.20 6.75 -21.59
CA THR A 9 4.56 7.85 -22.52
C THR A 9 5.88 8.47 -22.06
N GLU A 10 6.53 9.24 -22.94
CA GLU A 10 7.77 9.96 -22.58
C GLU A 10 7.55 10.92 -21.40
N GLU A 11 6.41 11.59 -21.35
CA GLU A 11 6.03 12.45 -20.22
C GLU A 11 5.87 11.65 -18.93
N GLN A 12 5.14 10.54 -18.97
CA GLN A 12 4.97 9.66 -17.80
C GLN A 12 6.29 9.10 -17.29
N GLN A 13 7.23 8.78 -18.18
CA GLN A 13 8.55 8.34 -17.78
C GLN A 13 9.33 9.46 -17.09
N LYS A 14 9.31 10.69 -17.62
CA LYS A 14 9.93 11.86 -16.97
C LYS A 14 9.34 12.12 -15.59
N ILE A 15 8.02 12.03 -15.44
CA ILE A 15 7.36 12.18 -14.14
C ILE A 15 7.83 11.07 -13.19
N SER A 16 7.86 9.82 -13.63
CA SER A 16 8.30 8.68 -12.83
C SER A 16 9.74 8.83 -12.34
N ASP A 17 10.65 9.27 -13.20
CA ASP A 17 12.05 9.47 -12.86
C ASP A 17 12.22 10.60 -11.83
N LYS A 18 11.48 11.70 -11.99
CA LYS A 18 11.48 12.81 -11.04
C LYS A 18 10.84 12.46 -9.71
N LEU A 19 9.79 11.66 -9.69
CA LEU A 19 9.21 11.12 -8.45
C LEU A 19 10.19 10.22 -7.73
N ALA A 20 10.94 9.38 -8.44
CA ALA A 20 11.96 8.52 -7.84
C ALA A 20 13.12 9.33 -7.22
N GLU A 21 13.57 10.39 -7.93
CA GLU A 21 14.57 11.34 -7.41
C GLU A 21 14.08 12.04 -6.14
N THR A 22 12.85 12.57 -6.18
CA THR A 22 12.23 13.27 -5.05
C THR A 22 12.03 12.33 -3.85
N TYR A 23 11.62 11.09 -4.11
CA TYR A 23 11.47 10.09 -3.07
C TYR A 23 12.80 9.73 -2.42
N ALA A 24 13.87 9.56 -3.21
CA ALA A 24 15.20 9.30 -2.65
C ALA A 24 15.70 10.46 -1.80
N ALA A 25 15.49 11.69 -2.24
CA ALA A 25 15.81 12.89 -1.46
C ALA A 25 15.04 12.93 -0.14
N TYR A 26 13.73 12.60 -0.18
CA TYR A 26 12.89 12.48 1.02
C TYR A 26 13.45 11.44 1.99
N ILE A 27 13.70 10.21 1.54
CA ILE A 27 14.24 9.13 2.40
C ILE A 27 15.55 9.57 3.07
N ASN A 28 16.46 10.17 2.30
CA ASN A 28 17.77 10.62 2.81
C ASN A 28 17.69 11.78 3.80
N SER A 29 16.62 12.57 3.76
CA SER A 29 16.37 13.68 4.70
C SER A 29 15.46 13.31 5.86
N ALA A 30 14.64 12.29 5.71
CA ALA A 30 13.64 11.87 6.69
C ALA A 30 14.24 11.25 7.96
N GLY A 31 15.49 10.77 7.90
CA GLY A 31 16.17 10.19 9.04
C GLY A 31 15.55 8.87 9.50
N ILE A 32 14.93 8.11 8.59
CA ILE A 32 14.38 6.79 8.89
C ILE A 32 15.50 5.86 9.33
N LYS A 33 15.31 5.17 10.45
CA LYS A 33 16.31 4.28 11.05
C LYS A 33 15.84 2.82 10.96
N ASP A 34 16.80 1.91 10.87
CA ASP A 34 16.54 0.48 11.09
C ASP A 34 16.27 0.18 12.59
N PRO A 35 15.85 -1.03 12.97
CA PRO A 35 15.63 -1.39 14.37
C PRO A 35 16.88 -1.31 15.26
N SER A 36 18.08 -1.22 14.66
CA SER A 36 19.36 -1.02 15.38
C SER A 36 19.72 0.46 15.56
N GLY A 37 18.88 1.38 15.03
CA GLY A 37 19.09 2.83 15.14
C GLY A 37 19.98 3.43 14.03
N ASN A 38 20.37 2.66 13.01
CA ASN A 38 21.16 3.17 11.90
C ASN A 38 20.27 3.89 10.89
N VAL A 39 20.66 5.10 10.49
CA VAL A 39 19.92 5.85 9.46
C VAL A 39 20.04 5.15 8.11
N LEU A 40 18.90 4.92 7.48
CA LEU A 40 18.79 4.30 6.17
C LEU A 40 18.93 5.34 5.06
N THR A 41 19.66 4.99 3.99
CA THR A 41 19.90 5.84 2.84
C THR A 41 19.55 5.14 1.53
N LEU A 42 19.07 5.92 0.56
CA LEU A 42 18.70 5.45 -0.78
C LEU A 42 19.56 6.17 -1.82
N SER A 43 20.26 5.41 -2.65
CA SER A 43 21.21 5.91 -3.63
C SER A 43 20.86 5.46 -5.04
N ALA A 44 21.21 6.29 -6.02
CA ALA A 44 21.05 5.93 -7.42
C ALA A 44 22.03 4.79 -7.80
N SER A 45 21.53 3.81 -8.53
CA SER A 45 22.32 2.76 -9.21
C SER A 45 22.58 3.13 -10.68
N SER A 46 21.66 3.90 -11.28
CA SER A 46 21.78 4.52 -12.60
C SER A 46 20.84 5.73 -12.66
N GLU A 47 20.89 6.51 -13.73
CA GLU A 47 20.02 7.67 -13.90
C GLU A 47 18.54 7.26 -13.78
N GLY A 48 17.78 7.98 -12.94
CA GLY A 48 16.36 7.71 -12.66
C GLY A 48 16.08 6.42 -11.89
N ILE A 49 17.09 5.64 -11.52
CA ILE A 49 16.93 4.34 -10.85
C ILE A 49 17.68 4.33 -9.51
N TYR A 50 16.96 4.14 -8.43
CA TYR A 50 17.44 4.14 -7.05
C TYR A 50 17.37 2.73 -6.48
N GLN A 51 18.40 1.92 -6.71
CA GLN A 51 18.50 0.52 -6.31
C GLN A 51 19.81 0.23 -5.57
N ALA A 52 20.25 1.16 -4.73
CA ALA A 52 21.44 1.02 -3.90
C ALA A 52 21.22 1.73 -2.56
N GLY A 53 22.06 1.39 -1.57
CA GLY A 53 22.04 1.97 -0.23
C GLY A 53 21.27 1.13 0.77
N SER A 54 21.47 1.44 2.06
CA SER A 54 20.96 0.63 3.17
C SER A 54 19.42 0.54 3.22
N TYR A 55 18.70 1.56 2.72
CA TYR A 55 17.25 1.52 2.59
C TYR A 55 16.80 0.49 1.56
N TYR A 56 17.47 0.44 0.40
CA TYR A 56 17.19 -0.57 -0.61
C TYR A 56 17.48 -1.99 -0.09
N ASP A 57 18.63 -2.17 0.57
CA ASP A 57 19.02 -3.46 1.14
C ASP A 57 18.03 -3.92 2.22
N TYR A 58 17.56 -3.00 3.05
CA TYR A 58 16.55 -3.29 4.07
C TYR A 58 15.23 -3.74 3.44
N MET A 59 14.73 -3.03 2.42
CA MET A 59 13.51 -3.42 1.70
C MET A 59 13.67 -4.78 1.01
N LYS A 60 14.83 -5.05 0.41
CA LYS A 60 15.14 -6.35 -0.19
C LYS A 60 15.06 -7.46 0.86
N LYS A 61 15.63 -7.23 2.05
CA LYS A 61 15.56 -8.16 3.18
C LYS A 61 14.11 -8.42 3.62
N ILE A 62 13.23 -7.43 3.66
CA ILE A 62 11.80 -7.62 3.97
C ILE A 62 11.13 -8.54 2.94
N ILE A 63 11.43 -8.38 1.66
CA ILE A 63 10.89 -9.26 0.60
C ILE A 63 11.39 -10.68 0.78
N GLU A 64 12.69 -10.86 1.01
CA GLU A 64 13.30 -12.17 1.27
C GLU A 64 12.72 -12.83 2.51
N GLN A 65 12.52 -12.06 3.58
CA GLN A 65 11.90 -12.55 4.82
C GLN A 65 10.46 -13.01 4.59
N SER A 66 9.67 -12.28 3.79
CA SER A 66 8.31 -12.69 3.41
C SER A 66 8.29 -14.04 2.72
N LEU A 67 9.19 -14.26 1.75
CA LEU A 67 9.33 -15.56 1.06
C LEU A 67 9.81 -16.65 2.02
N ASN A 68 10.79 -16.37 2.85
CA ASN A 68 11.33 -17.34 3.80
C ASN A 68 10.32 -17.75 4.87
N ASN A 69 9.50 -16.81 5.35
CA ASN A 69 8.38 -17.11 6.23
C ASN A 69 7.40 -18.06 5.53
N PHE A 70 7.01 -17.75 4.29
CA PHE A 70 6.14 -18.62 3.51
C PHE A 70 6.72 -20.04 3.38
N LEU A 71 7.99 -20.19 3.02
CA LEU A 71 8.64 -21.49 2.90
C LEU A 71 8.71 -22.26 4.22
N SER A 72 8.82 -21.57 5.35
CA SER A 72 8.91 -22.17 6.68
C SER A 72 7.56 -22.66 7.22
N TYR A 73 6.46 -22.00 6.85
CA TYR A 73 5.11 -22.33 7.34
C TYR A 73 4.31 -23.19 6.36
N THR A 74 4.76 -23.31 5.11
CA THR A 74 4.01 -24.02 4.07
C THR A 74 4.35 -25.51 4.09
N GLU A 75 3.32 -26.32 4.26
CA GLU A 75 3.42 -27.77 4.05
C GLU A 75 3.25 -28.09 2.56
N PHE A 76 4.15 -28.88 2.01
CA PHE A 76 4.05 -29.37 0.65
C PHE A 76 3.49 -30.81 0.62
N PRO A 77 2.60 -31.17 -0.32
CA PRO A 77 2.18 -30.41 -1.51
C PRO A 77 1.34 -29.18 -1.18
N TYR A 78 1.67 -28.04 -1.83
CA TYR A 78 0.99 -26.76 -1.70
C TYR A 78 0.15 -26.46 -2.94
N ASP A 79 -1.15 -26.20 -2.76
CA ASP A 79 -2.05 -25.77 -3.83
C ASP A 79 -2.20 -24.23 -3.85
N ALA A 80 -1.48 -23.60 -4.77
CA ALA A 80 -1.51 -22.15 -4.94
C ALA A 80 -2.83 -21.63 -5.52
N SER A 81 -3.66 -22.48 -6.14
CA SER A 81 -4.96 -22.07 -6.67
C SER A 81 -5.95 -21.72 -5.55
N SER A 82 -5.80 -22.33 -4.38
CA SER A 82 -6.65 -22.08 -3.21
C SER A 82 -6.33 -20.74 -2.54
N ALA A 83 -5.09 -20.26 -2.63
CA ALA A 83 -4.66 -19.00 -2.06
C ALA A 83 -5.30 -17.79 -2.77
N SER A 84 -5.47 -17.86 -4.10
CA SER A 84 -6.09 -16.80 -4.89
C SER A 84 -7.61 -16.67 -4.67
N SER A 85 -8.27 -17.68 -4.14
CA SER A 85 -9.71 -17.62 -3.83
C SER A 85 -10.02 -16.81 -2.57
N ASN A 86 -9.09 -16.67 -1.64
CA ASN A 86 -9.22 -15.84 -0.46
C ASN A 86 -9.09 -14.33 -0.74
N GLU A 87 -8.54 -13.94 -1.89
CA GLU A 87 -8.43 -12.54 -2.29
C GLU A 87 -9.75 -11.89 -2.75
N ARG A 88 -10.79 -12.65 -3.04
CA ARG A 88 -12.10 -12.13 -3.47
C ARG A 88 -13.05 -11.74 -2.34
N GLY A 89 -12.61 -11.72 -1.10
CA GLY A 89 -13.30 -11.15 0.06
C GLY A 89 -13.27 -9.62 0.08
N GLY A 90 -13.30 -8.96 -1.08
CA GLY A 90 -13.64 -7.55 -1.15
C GLY A 90 -15.03 -7.33 -0.59
N MET A 91 -15.30 -6.25 0.12
CA MET A 91 -16.52 -5.80 0.81
C MET A 91 -17.84 -6.00 0.02
N GLY A 92 -18.09 -7.21 -0.42
CA GLY A 92 -19.37 -7.70 -0.89
C GLY A 92 -19.83 -8.72 0.13
N GLY A 93 -20.58 -8.25 1.15
CA GLY A 93 -21.19 -9.11 2.15
C GLY A 93 -22.09 -10.16 1.49
N GLY A 94 -21.52 -11.31 1.13
CA GLY A 94 -22.21 -12.53 0.84
C GLY A 94 -22.82 -13.02 2.15
N ARG A 95 -24.12 -12.80 2.33
CA ARG A 95 -24.89 -13.41 3.41
C ARG A 95 -24.78 -14.93 3.30
N PRO A 96 -24.62 -15.64 4.43
CA PRO A 96 -24.93 -17.06 4.46
C PRO A 96 -26.44 -17.22 4.16
N ASP A 97 -26.74 -17.98 3.15
CA ASP A 97 -28.09 -18.36 2.79
C ASP A 97 -28.70 -19.18 3.94
N GLY A 98 -29.88 -18.78 4.45
CA GLY A 98 -30.68 -19.64 5.33
C GLY A 98 -31.00 -19.12 6.74
N GLY A 99 -31.18 -17.82 6.97
CA GLY A 99 -31.72 -17.29 8.22
C GLY A 99 -32.94 -16.38 7.96
N GLU A 100 -34.14 -16.78 8.43
CA GLU A 100 -35.35 -15.94 8.40
C GLU A 100 -35.08 -14.59 9.08
N ARG A 101 -35.39 -13.50 8.37
CA ARG A 101 -35.38 -12.14 8.93
C ARG A 101 -36.47 -12.02 10.02
N PRO A 102 -36.16 -11.48 11.21
CA PRO A 102 -37.17 -10.92 12.05
C PRO A 102 -37.80 -9.72 11.31
N SER A 103 -39.09 -9.80 11.06
CA SER A 103 -39.85 -8.66 10.56
C SER A 103 -40.00 -7.64 11.69
N PHE A 104 -39.29 -6.51 11.58
CA PHE A 104 -39.66 -5.35 12.38
C PHE A 104 -40.85 -4.67 11.74
N ASN A 105 -41.91 -4.64 12.50
CA ASN A 105 -43.17 -4.00 12.15
C ASN A 105 -42.94 -2.49 11.98
N ASP A 106 -43.44 -1.93 10.88
CA ASP A 106 -43.54 -0.49 10.66
C ASP A 106 -44.38 0.15 11.79
N GLY A 107 -43.79 1.10 12.49
CA GLY A 107 -44.54 1.97 13.37
C GLY A 107 -43.76 2.49 14.56
N GLN A 108 -43.36 3.75 14.48
CA GLN A 108 -42.87 4.68 15.51
C GLN A 108 -41.38 4.89 15.56
N ALA A 109 -40.94 5.98 14.87
CA ALA A 109 -39.69 6.66 15.16
C ALA A 109 -39.79 7.34 16.55
N PRO A 110 -38.67 7.36 17.34
CA PRO A 110 -38.62 8.13 18.57
C PRO A 110 -38.73 9.63 18.27
N GLU A 111 -39.60 10.35 19.00
CA GLU A 111 -39.67 11.80 18.95
C GLU A 111 -38.31 12.42 19.39
N GLY A 112 -37.68 13.18 18.49
CA GLY A 112 -36.48 13.94 18.82
C GLY A 112 -35.39 14.00 17.75
N ALA A 113 -35.64 13.55 16.52
CA ALA A 113 -34.72 13.77 15.42
C ALA A 113 -34.91 15.16 14.81
N PRO A 114 -33.82 15.94 14.54
CA PRO A 114 -33.94 17.25 13.87
C PRO A 114 -34.36 17.05 12.41
N ASP A 115 -35.41 17.85 12.00
CA ASP A 115 -35.81 17.96 10.61
C ASP A 115 -34.64 18.43 9.73
N GLY A 116 -34.26 17.62 8.74
CA GLY A 116 -33.25 18.02 7.78
C GLY A 116 -32.46 16.92 7.07
N ALA A 117 -32.91 15.66 7.08
CA ALA A 117 -32.30 14.64 6.22
C ALA A 117 -32.81 14.81 4.78
N PRO A 118 -31.95 14.91 3.75
CA PRO A 118 -32.39 14.94 2.36
C PRO A 118 -32.96 13.58 1.95
N ASP A 119 -34.14 13.66 1.37
CA ASP A 119 -34.91 12.57 0.79
C ASP A 119 -34.04 11.72 -0.17
N GLY A 120 -34.06 10.41 0.04
CA GLY A 120 -33.31 9.44 -0.78
C GLY A 120 -33.82 9.39 -2.21
N GLY A 121 -33.29 10.28 -3.06
CA GLY A 121 -33.57 10.31 -4.48
C GLY A 121 -33.20 8.98 -5.15
N LYS A 122 -34.17 8.37 -5.83
CA LYS A 122 -34.01 7.22 -6.72
C LYS A 122 -32.82 7.46 -7.65
N ARG A 123 -31.81 6.59 -7.62
CA ARG A 123 -30.78 6.51 -8.65
C ARG A 123 -31.46 6.21 -9.99
N GLY A 124 -31.65 7.24 -10.80
CA GLY A 124 -31.96 7.09 -12.21
C GLY A 124 -30.73 6.53 -12.92
N ASP A 125 -30.94 5.49 -13.72
CA ASP A 125 -29.95 4.98 -14.68
C ASP A 125 -29.48 6.14 -15.56
N LYS A 126 -28.24 6.61 -15.34
CA LYS A 126 -27.53 7.41 -16.33
C LYS A 126 -26.81 6.47 -17.28
N PRO A 127 -26.95 6.65 -18.60
CA PRO A 127 -26.12 5.93 -19.55
C PRO A 127 -24.65 6.26 -19.30
N ALA A 128 -23.82 5.24 -19.27
CA ALA A 128 -22.37 5.38 -19.27
C ALA A 128 -21.92 5.94 -20.61
N GLU A 129 -21.70 7.24 -20.69
CA GLU A 129 -20.95 7.86 -21.79
C GLU A 129 -19.56 8.24 -21.28
N GLY A 130 -18.53 7.62 -21.92
CA GLY A 130 -17.19 8.17 -21.99
C GLY A 130 -16.28 7.96 -20.80
N GLY A 131 -16.36 6.84 -20.10
CA GLY A 131 -15.19 6.34 -19.38
C GLY A 131 -14.24 5.76 -20.43
N ASP A 132 -13.06 6.36 -20.61
CA ASP A 132 -11.98 5.70 -21.30
C ASP A 132 -11.87 4.30 -20.72
N ASN A 133 -12.17 3.31 -21.55
CA ASN A 133 -11.83 1.92 -21.30
C ASN A 133 -10.31 1.90 -21.18
N ILE A 134 -9.80 2.16 -19.98
CA ILE A 134 -8.46 1.74 -19.62
C ILE A 134 -8.56 0.22 -19.70
N THR A 135 -8.34 -0.29 -20.89
CA THR A 135 -8.02 -1.68 -21.11
C THR A 135 -6.92 -1.92 -20.09
N ARG A 136 -7.22 -2.61 -19.02
CA ARG A 136 -6.23 -3.18 -18.15
C ARG A 136 -5.39 -4.07 -19.06
N ASN A 137 -4.42 -3.47 -19.73
CA ASN A 137 -3.34 -4.19 -20.34
C ASN A 137 -2.57 -4.78 -19.16
N SER A 138 -3.11 -5.87 -18.64
CA SER A 138 -2.35 -6.87 -17.93
C SER A 138 -1.40 -7.53 -18.95
N SER A 139 -0.49 -6.77 -19.52
CA SER A 139 0.77 -7.32 -19.95
C SER A 139 1.57 -7.55 -18.67
N SER A 140 1.04 -8.40 -17.81
CA SER A 140 1.83 -9.05 -16.81
C SER A 140 2.78 -9.97 -17.58
N ASN A 141 4.02 -9.54 -17.78
CA ASN A 141 5.13 -10.49 -17.89
C ASN A 141 5.26 -11.24 -16.54
N GLY A 142 4.28 -11.09 -15.67
CA GLY A 142 4.20 -11.69 -14.35
C GLY A 142 4.07 -13.20 -14.47
N ILE A 143 4.73 -13.85 -13.56
CA ILE A 143 4.65 -15.29 -13.38
C ILE A 143 3.28 -15.61 -12.79
N ASN A 144 2.56 -16.53 -13.41
CA ASN A 144 1.29 -17.01 -12.88
C ASN A 144 1.57 -18.22 -11.98
N ILE A 145 1.55 -18.01 -10.66
CA ILE A 145 1.68 -19.09 -9.68
C ILE A 145 0.31 -19.72 -9.47
N THR A 146 0.08 -20.84 -10.14
CA THR A 146 -1.19 -21.61 -10.08
C THR A 146 -0.90 -23.09 -10.08
N GLY A 147 -1.79 -23.88 -9.45
CA GLY A 147 -1.66 -25.33 -9.38
C GLY A 147 -0.98 -25.83 -8.12
N THR A 148 -0.66 -27.11 -8.09
CA THR A 148 -0.10 -27.82 -6.94
C THR A 148 1.40 -28.04 -7.14
N TYR A 149 2.19 -27.65 -6.14
CA TYR A 149 3.64 -27.86 -6.06
C TYR A 149 3.93 -28.90 -4.98
N ASN A 150 4.66 -29.96 -5.33
CA ASN A 150 4.92 -31.07 -4.40
C ASN A 150 6.06 -30.76 -3.44
N THR A 151 6.95 -29.83 -3.81
CA THR A 151 8.11 -29.44 -3.01
C THR A 151 8.34 -27.93 -3.06
N ALA A 152 9.08 -27.39 -2.09
CA ALA A 152 9.54 -26.00 -2.10
C ALA A 152 10.36 -25.70 -3.38
N GLN A 153 11.19 -26.64 -3.84
CA GLN A 153 11.97 -26.46 -5.06
C GLN A 153 11.07 -26.28 -6.30
N GLU A 154 10.00 -27.09 -6.46
CA GLU A 154 9.05 -26.92 -7.56
C GLU A 154 8.37 -25.55 -7.54
N TYR A 155 8.04 -25.05 -6.35
CA TYR A 155 7.49 -23.70 -6.19
C TYR A 155 8.50 -22.61 -6.59
N ILE A 156 9.75 -22.74 -6.16
CA ILE A 156 10.83 -21.82 -6.55
C ILE A 156 11.12 -21.89 -8.06
N ASP A 157 11.09 -23.08 -8.65
CA ASP A 157 11.26 -23.24 -10.10
C ASP A 157 10.14 -22.52 -10.87
N ALA A 158 8.92 -22.55 -10.36
CA ALA A 158 7.81 -21.79 -10.93
C ALA A 158 8.01 -20.27 -10.78
N LEU A 159 8.54 -19.78 -9.66
CA LEU A 159 8.93 -18.38 -9.51
C LEU A 159 10.02 -17.95 -10.51
N ASN A 160 10.87 -18.88 -10.92
CA ASN A 160 11.96 -18.68 -11.87
C ASN A 160 11.57 -18.96 -13.33
N ALA A 161 10.29 -19.22 -13.64
CA ALA A 161 9.87 -19.67 -14.98
C ALA A 161 10.23 -18.69 -16.11
N ASN A 162 10.28 -17.40 -15.84
CA ASN A 162 10.60 -16.34 -16.82
C ASN A 162 12.04 -15.76 -16.66
N GLY A 163 12.87 -16.38 -15.84
CA GLY A 163 14.25 -15.97 -15.56
C GLY A 163 14.60 -16.24 -14.11
N GLN A 164 15.85 -16.55 -13.86
CA GLN A 164 16.32 -16.87 -12.50
C GLN A 164 16.50 -15.58 -11.69
N TRP A 165 15.56 -15.32 -10.78
CA TRP A 165 15.61 -14.19 -9.86
C TRP A 165 15.55 -14.61 -8.38
N VAL A 166 15.16 -15.86 -8.09
CA VAL A 166 15.19 -16.45 -6.75
C VAL A 166 16.28 -17.51 -6.71
N THR A 167 17.18 -17.43 -5.75
CA THR A 167 18.13 -18.48 -5.40
C THR A 167 17.64 -19.18 -4.15
N TYR A 168 17.54 -20.52 -4.17
CA TYR A 168 17.03 -21.32 -3.07
C TYR A 168 18.09 -22.30 -2.57
N ASP A 169 18.25 -22.36 -1.27
CA ASP A 169 19.05 -23.36 -0.57
C ASP A 169 18.13 -24.38 0.11
N ALA A 170 18.04 -25.57 -0.48
CA ALA A 170 17.19 -26.64 0.02
C ALA A 170 17.68 -27.23 1.37
N PHE A 171 18.96 -27.04 1.72
CA PHE A 171 19.51 -27.52 2.99
C PHE A 171 19.03 -26.67 4.17
N THR A 172 18.99 -25.35 4.00
CA THR A 172 18.53 -24.40 5.00
C THR A 172 17.06 -24.01 4.87
N ASN A 173 16.40 -24.45 3.79
CA ASN A 173 15.05 -24.02 3.38
C ASN A 173 14.92 -22.48 3.30
N THR A 174 15.92 -21.81 2.73
CA THR A 174 15.96 -20.37 2.60
C THR A 174 16.14 -19.91 1.18
N ALA A 175 15.58 -18.75 0.86
CA ALA A 175 15.67 -18.15 -0.45
C ALA A 175 16.16 -16.69 -0.37
N THR A 176 16.85 -16.25 -1.41
CA THR A 176 17.25 -14.86 -1.64
C THR A 176 16.80 -14.43 -3.02
N ILE A 177 16.61 -13.12 -3.22
CA ILE A 177 16.25 -12.56 -4.53
C ILE A 177 17.42 -11.79 -5.13
N SER A 178 17.51 -11.77 -6.47
CA SER A 178 18.54 -11.01 -7.20
C SER A 178 18.40 -9.50 -6.95
N SER A 179 17.18 -8.97 -7.17
CA SER A 179 16.88 -7.55 -6.99
C SER A 179 15.40 -7.31 -6.71
N ILE A 180 15.07 -6.13 -6.15
CA ILE A 180 13.67 -5.68 -6.01
C ILE A 180 13.03 -5.48 -7.39
N LYS A 181 13.81 -5.06 -8.40
CA LYS A 181 13.33 -4.93 -9.78
C LYS A 181 12.82 -6.25 -10.32
N ASP A 182 13.57 -7.32 -10.15
CA ASP A 182 13.20 -8.65 -10.66
C ASP A 182 11.96 -9.17 -9.94
N PHE A 183 11.88 -9.01 -8.62
CA PHE A 183 10.67 -9.30 -7.84
C PHE A 183 9.44 -8.55 -8.37
N VAL A 184 9.55 -7.22 -8.57
CA VAL A 184 8.44 -6.40 -9.07
C VAL A 184 8.04 -6.82 -10.49
N THR A 185 9.01 -7.11 -11.35
CA THR A 185 8.74 -7.57 -12.72
C THR A 185 8.07 -8.93 -12.76
N ALA A 186 8.47 -9.83 -11.86
CA ALA A 186 7.95 -11.19 -11.80
C ALA A 186 6.55 -11.29 -11.18
N LEU A 187 6.28 -10.58 -10.08
CA LEU A 187 5.09 -10.82 -9.26
C LEU A 187 4.14 -9.62 -9.12
N LYS A 188 4.60 -8.41 -9.42
CA LYS A 188 3.75 -7.23 -9.23
C LYS A 188 3.09 -6.77 -10.51
N SER A 189 1.77 -6.57 -10.47
CA SER A 189 1.05 -5.79 -11.49
C SER A 189 0.83 -4.39 -10.97
N ALA A 190 1.17 -3.36 -11.76
CA ALA A 190 0.87 -2.00 -11.37
C ALA A 190 -0.59 -1.69 -11.63
N SER A 191 -1.30 -1.26 -10.61
CA SER A 191 -2.69 -0.79 -10.74
C SER A 191 -2.80 0.62 -11.31
N LYS A 192 -1.70 1.39 -11.28
CA LYS A 192 -1.64 2.80 -11.70
C LYS A 192 -0.53 3.04 -12.72
N ASN A 193 -0.77 3.96 -13.66
CA ASN A 193 0.22 4.33 -14.68
C ASN A 193 1.42 5.06 -14.08
N LEU A 194 1.17 5.91 -13.08
CA LEU A 194 2.20 6.59 -12.30
C LEU A 194 2.25 6.01 -10.89
N GLY A 195 3.43 5.91 -10.31
CA GLY A 195 3.63 5.50 -8.93
C GLY A 195 3.31 6.59 -7.89
N ALA A 196 2.55 7.62 -8.28
CA ALA A 196 2.09 8.67 -7.39
C ALA A 196 0.74 8.28 -6.74
N PHE A 197 0.52 8.73 -5.52
CA PHE A 197 -0.76 8.59 -4.84
C PHE A 197 -1.80 9.58 -5.41
N ASP A 198 -1.37 10.83 -5.63
CA ASP A 198 -2.11 11.84 -6.40
C ASP A 198 -2.00 11.52 -7.90
N GLN A 199 -3.11 11.23 -8.55
CA GLN A 199 -3.14 10.87 -9.97
C GLN A 199 -3.41 12.10 -10.85
N LEU A 200 -2.96 12.05 -12.11
CA LEU A 200 -3.19 13.13 -13.08
C LEU A 200 -4.68 13.38 -13.34
N ASP A 201 -5.51 12.35 -13.23
CA ASP A 201 -6.96 12.48 -13.28
C ASP A 201 -7.50 12.75 -11.85
N ALA A 202 -7.97 13.97 -11.64
CA ALA A 202 -8.58 14.37 -10.37
C ALA A 202 -9.84 13.57 -9.98
N GLY A 203 -10.44 12.83 -10.91
CA GLY A 203 -11.58 11.96 -10.66
C GLY A 203 -11.23 10.60 -10.05
N GLN A 204 -9.95 10.27 -9.90
CA GLN A 204 -9.51 9.03 -9.27
C GLN A 204 -9.88 8.96 -7.77
N GLY A 205 -9.97 7.73 -7.24
CA GLY A 205 -10.46 7.49 -5.88
C GLY A 205 -9.70 8.26 -4.80
N GLU A 206 -8.38 8.27 -4.86
CA GLU A 206 -7.55 9.01 -3.92
C GLU A 206 -7.75 10.52 -4.04
N ASN A 207 -7.84 11.04 -5.25
CA ASN A 207 -8.09 12.46 -5.50
C ASN A 207 -9.48 12.89 -5.00
N THR A 208 -10.50 12.04 -5.11
CA THR A 208 -11.83 12.31 -4.56
C THR A 208 -11.87 12.23 -3.03
N LEU A 209 -11.04 11.39 -2.43
CA LEU A 209 -10.98 11.24 -0.97
C LEU A 209 -10.11 12.31 -0.32
N PHE A 210 -8.89 12.51 -0.82
CA PHE A 210 -7.88 13.39 -0.21
C PHE A 210 -7.86 14.79 -0.80
N GLY A 211 -8.32 15.01 -2.03
CA GLY A 211 -8.33 16.30 -2.72
C GLY A 211 -8.88 17.44 -1.89
N TYR A 212 -10.19 17.64 -1.82
CA TYR A 212 -10.80 18.62 -0.91
C TYR A 212 -11.36 18.01 0.37
N GLY A 213 -11.44 16.69 0.45
CA GLY A 213 -12.06 16.00 1.59
C GLY A 213 -13.58 16.09 1.62
N ASP A 214 -14.21 16.55 0.56
CA ASP A 214 -15.66 16.70 0.38
C ASP A 214 -16.24 15.74 -0.68
N GLY A 215 -15.39 14.85 -1.22
CA GLY A 215 -15.73 13.92 -2.28
C GLY A 215 -15.66 14.50 -3.70
N SER A 216 -15.35 15.80 -3.86
CA SER A 216 -15.01 16.36 -5.16
C SER A 216 -13.54 16.06 -5.49
N GLY A 217 -13.25 15.60 -6.70
CA GLY A 217 -11.89 15.30 -7.12
C GLY A 217 -11.03 16.55 -7.20
N ALA A 218 -9.83 16.48 -6.64
CA ALA A 218 -8.83 17.54 -6.72
C ALA A 218 -7.42 17.00 -6.52
N HIS A 219 -6.45 17.70 -7.08
CA HIS A 219 -5.04 17.43 -6.85
C HIS A 219 -4.59 17.97 -5.49
N PHE A 220 -3.61 17.30 -4.87
CA PHE A 220 -3.18 17.64 -3.51
C PHE A 220 -1.66 17.50 -3.26
N ASP A 221 -0.88 16.93 -4.19
CA ASP A 221 0.56 16.72 -4.03
C ASP A 221 1.36 17.90 -4.59
N SER A 222 2.00 18.67 -3.70
CA SER A 222 2.83 19.82 -4.08
C SER A 222 4.13 19.40 -4.79
N TYR A 223 4.68 18.22 -4.49
CA TYR A 223 5.88 17.71 -5.18
C TYR A 223 5.56 17.35 -6.61
N LEU A 224 4.47 16.62 -6.84
CA LEU A 224 4.02 16.30 -8.20
C LEU A 224 3.66 17.57 -8.97
N ALA A 225 3.00 18.54 -8.34
CA ALA A 225 2.71 19.84 -8.95
C ALA A 225 3.97 20.58 -9.40
N SER A 226 5.06 20.52 -8.59
CA SER A 226 6.35 21.09 -8.97
C SER A 226 6.98 20.37 -10.17
N ILE A 227 6.98 19.05 -10.13
CA ILE A 227 7.50 18.22 -11.23
C ILE A 227 6.77 18.55 -12.54
N LEU A 228 5.43 18.58 -12.53
CA LEU A 228 4.63 18.87 -13.70
C LEU A 228 4.92 20.27 -14.27
N LYS A 229 5.09 21.25 -13.38
CA LYS A 229 5.50 22.61 -13.79
C LYS A 229 6.88 22.61 -14.44
N ASP A 230 7.85 21.92 -13.84
CA ASP A 230 9.25 21.91 -14.30
C ASP A 230 9.40 21.23 -15.68
N ILE A 231 8.60 20.22 -15.97
CA ILE A 231 8.62 19.54 -17.26
C ILE A 231 7.68 20.17 -18.31
N GLY A 232 6.93 21.22 -17.94
CA GLY A 232 6.00 21.92 -18.82
C GLY A 232 4.75 21.10 -19.18
N SER A 233 4.26 20.29 -18.26
CA SER A 233 3.08 19.43 -18.44
C SER A 233 1.79 20.26 -18.58
N ASP A 234 0.86 19.81 -19.40
CA ASP A 234 -0.49 20.39 -19.53
C ASP A 234 -1.31 20.29 -18.22
N TYR A 235 -0.98 19.34 -17.35
CA TYR A 235 -1.63 19.17 -16.05
C TYR A 235 -1.17 20.20 -15.00
N ALA A 236 -0.05 20.88 -15.21
CA ALA A 236 0.55 21.77 -14.20
C ALA A 236 -0.40 22.87 -13.71
N SER A 237 -1.21 23.45 -14.61
CA SER A 237 -2.16 24.52 -14.25
C SER A 237 -3.27 24.02 -13.32
N ALA A 238 -3.82 22.85 -13.57
CA ALA A 238 -4.87 22.25 -12.74
C ALA A 238 -4.35 21.97 -11.32
N TYR A 239 -3.16 21.36 -11.20
CA TYR A 239 -2.50 21.13 -9.92
C TYR A 239 -2.27 22.43 -9.13
N GLN A 240 -1.71 23.46 -9.77
CA GLN A 240 -1.46 24.74 -9.13
C GLN A 240 -2.76 25.40 -8.61
N THR A 241 -3.84 25.29 -9.38
CA THR A 241 -5.15 25.83 -8.99
C THR A 241 -5.70 25.09 -7.76
N ASP A 242 -5.68 23.76 -7.79
CA ASP A 242 -6.22 22.92 -6.73
C ASP A 242 -5.47 23.10 -5.41
N LEU A 243 -4.14 23.23 -5.45
CA LEU A 243 -3.31 23.45 -4.25
C LEU A 243 -3.61 24.77 -3.53
N THR A 244 -4.25 25.75 -4.19
CA THR A 244 -4.62 27.03 -3.55
C THR A 244 -5.95 26.97 -2.81
N ARG A 245 -6.75 25.91 -3.03
CA ARG A 245 -8.09 25.79 -2.44
C ARG A 245 -8.02 25.32 -0.99
N LYS A 246 -9.02 25.76 -0.23
CA LYS A 246 -9.25 25.32 1.14
C LYS A 246 -10.46 24.41 1.21
N ASP A 247 -10.46 23.49 2.16
CA ASP A 247 -11.62 22.67 2.49
C ASP A 247 -12.74 23.49 3.19
N SER A 248 -13.86 22.84 3.48
CA SER A 248 -15.00 23.46 4.16
C SER A 248 -14.69 23.94 5.60
N ALA A 249 -13.64 23.39 6.22
CA ALA A 249 -13.16 23.79 7.54
C ALA A 249 -12.09 24.93 7.48
N GLY A 250 -11.73 25.37 6.27
CA GLY A 250 -10.74 26.42 6.04
C GLY A 250 -9.29 25.94 6.01
N ASN A 251 -9.03 24.63 6.03
CA ASN A 251 -7.69 24.06 5.97
C ASN A 251 -7.12 24.17 4.56
N THR A 252 -5.84 24.52 4.47
CA THR A 252 -5.07 24.41 3.22
C THR A 252 -4.76 22.95 2.91
N VAL A 253 -4.39 22.67 1.66
CA VAL A 253 -3.94 21.33 1.25
C VAL A 253 -2.74 20.86 2.09
N ASP A 254 -1.77 21.74 2.36
CA ASP A 254 -0.60 21.41 3.20
C ASP A 254 -1.00 20.96 4.62
N VAL A 255 -1.93 21.68 5.26
CA VAL A 255 -2.44 21.29 6.59
C VAL A 255 -3.12 19.93 6.53
N ARG A 256 -3.94 19.68 5.51
CA ARG A 256 -4.65 18.42 5.36
C ARG A 256 -3.70 17.25 5.11
N LEU A 257 -2.68 17.43 4.26
CA LEU A 257 -1.66 16.39 4.02
C LEU A 257 -0.92 16.04 5.31
N LYS A 258 -0.55 17.02 6.13
CA LYS A 258 0.06 16.78 7.45
C LYS A 258 -0.87 15.95 8.34
N MET A 259 -2.19 16.20 8.32
CA MET A 259 -3.18 15.43 9.09
C MET A 259 -3.28 13.96 8.62
N TYR A 260 -3.06 13.68 7.33
CA TYR A 260 -3.13 12.34 6.75
C TYR A 260 -1.80 11.59 6.74
N THR A 261 -0.70 12.23 7.15
CA THR A 261 0.66 11.67 7.06
C THR A 261 1.18 11.25 8.44
N PRO A 262 1.06 9.98 8.84
CA PRO A 262 1.56 9.52 10.16
C PRO A 262 3.03 9.84 10.38
N LEU A 263 3.87 9.73 9.36
CA LEU A 263 5.29 10.01 9.42
C LEU A 263 5.62 11.45 9.84
N TYR A 264 4.71 12.40 9.55
CA TYR A 264 4.84 13.79 10.03
C TYR A 264 4.91 13.87 11.56
N TYR A 265 4.20 12.99 12.26
CA TYR A 265 4.14 12.96 13.73
C TYR A 265 5.19 12.01 14.36
N LEU A 266 5.74 11.08 13.58
CA LEU A 266 6.59 10.00 14.08
C LEU A 266 8.08 10.22 13.83
N LEU A 267 8.47 11.00 12.80
CA LEU A 267 9.88 11.19 12.46
C LEU A 267 10.49 12.38 13.21
N GLU A 268 11.63 12.15 13.85
CA GLU A 268 12.39 13.17 14.62
C GLU A 268 12.79 14.39 13.79
N THR A 269 12.90 14.24 12.48
CA THR A 269 13.23 15.31 11.54
C THR A 269 12.05 16.20 11.15
N SER A 270 10.83 15.81 11.55
CA SER A 270 9.59 16.52 11.21
C SER A 270 9.20 17.56 12.26
N GLU A 271 8.63 18.69 11.82
CA GLU A 271 8.08 19.72 12.71
C GLU A 271 6.95 19.19 13.62
N GLY A 272 6.23 18.15 13.16
CA GLY A 272 5.13 17.54 13.90
C GLY A 272 5.56 16.44 14.88
N TYR A 273 6.86 16.16 15.01
CA TYR A 273 7.35 15.10 15.87
C TYR A 273 6.80 15.20 17.31
N ASN A 274 6.25 14.10 17.80
CA ASN A 274 5.66 13.98 19.15
C ASN A 274 4.53 14.99 19.48
N THR A 275 3.88 15.58 18.48
CA THR A 275 2.71 16.46 18.70
C THR A 275 1.38 15.69 18.71
N SER A 276 1.42 14.37 18.50
CA SER A 276 0.25 13.48 18.57
C SER A 276 0.39 12.45 19.68
N ASN A 277 -0.74 11.90 20.13
CA ASN A 277 -0.74 10.75 21.01
C ASN A 277 -0.59 9.47 20.18
N THR A 278 0.52 8.75 20.37
CA THR A 278 0.82 7.52 19.64
C THR A 278 0.44 6.30 20.49
N ALA A 279 -0.28 5.35 19.91
CA ALA A 279 -0.59 4.08 20.58
C ALA A 279 0.69 3.29 20.88
N GLY A 280 0.71 2.58 22.02
CA GLY A 280 1.90 1.82 22.42
C GLY A 280 2.09 0.50 21.68
N TYR A 281 1.06 -0.03 21.01
CA TYR A 281 1.09 -1.33 20.33
C TYR A 281 0.52 -1.18 18.93
N TRP A 282 1.22 -1.72 17.95
CA TRP A 282 0.86 -1.65 16.55
C TRP A 282 0.97 -3.02 15.89
N ARG A 283 -0.03 -3.35 15.08
CA ARG A 283 -0.03 -4.54 14.24
C ARG A 283 -0.28 -4.12 12.80
N ILE A 284 0.68 -4.38 11.93
CA ILE A 284 0.65 -4.01 10.51
C ILE A 284 0.80 -5.29 9.70
N ARG A 285 -0.20 -5.60 8.88
CA ARG A 285 -0.21 -6.74 7.97
C ARG A 285 -0.55 -6.28 6.57
N THR A 286 0.23 -6.73 5.62
CA THR A 286 0.00 -6.44 4.20
C THR A 286 0.42 -7.64 3.36
N GLY A 287 -0.31 -7.87 2.26
CA GLY A 287 0.11 -8.87 1.29
C GLY A 287 1.18 -8.32 0.37
N ILE A 288 2.27 -9.05 0.19
CA ILE A 288 3.41 -8.58 -0.61
C ILE A 288 3.08 -8.47 -2.11
N SER A 289 2.07 -9.24 -2.57
CA SER A 289 1.64 -9.27 -3.99
C SER A 289 0.68 -8.13 -4.35
N GLN A 290 0.16 -7.37 -3.37
CA GLN A 290 -0.77 -6.27 -3.62
C GLN A 290 -0.16 -5.18 -4.51
N GLY A 291 -0.99 -4.53 -5.33
CA GLY A 291 -0.58 -3.50 -6.30
C GLY A 291 -1.00 -2.07 -5.95
N ASP A 292 -1.84 -1.88 -4.91
CA ASP A 292 -2.46 -0.59 -4.59
C ASP A 292 -1.55 0.29 -3.72
N CYS A 293 -0.84 -0.30 -2.77
CA CYS A 293 0.12 0.37 -1.91
C CYS A 293 1.55 -0.05 -2.21
N ALA A 294 2.49 0.86 -2.13
CA ALA A 294 3.90 0.51 -2.22
C ALA A 294 4.37 -0.11 -0.89
N LEU A 295 5.14 -1.20 -0.95
CA LEU A 295 5.75 -1.82 0.24
C LEU A 295 6.52 -0.82 1.12
N SER A 296 7.07 0.23 0.52
CA SER A 296 7.74 1.32 1.23
C SER A 296 6.82 2.09 2.18
N THR A 297 5.52 2.13 1.95
CA THR A 297 4.56 2.83 2.81
C THR A 297 4.45 2.15 4.16
N GLU A 298 4.19 0.85 4.15
CA GLU A 298 4.04 0.06 5.38
C GLU A 298 5.39 -0.10 6.10
N MET A 299 6.47 -0.32 5.36
CA MET A 299 7.82 -0.42 5.91
C MET A 299 8.25 0.88 6.60
N ASN A 300 8.04 2.03 5.97
CA ASN A 300 8.38 3.33 6.58
C ASN A 300 7.56 3.59 7.85
N LEU A 301 6.27 3.23 7.84
CA LEU A 301 5.42 3.36 9.02
C LEU A 301 5.94 2.45 10.16
N ALA A 302 6.23 1.19 9.88
CA ALA A 302 6.76 0.25 10.86
C ALA A 302 8.07 0.75 11.46
N LEU A 303 9.04 1.16 10.63
CA LEU A 303 10.34 1.67 11.07
C LEU A 303 10.21 2.96 11.90
N ALA A 304 9.31 3.87 11.52
CA ALA A 304 9.07 5.09 12.28
C ALA A 304 8.45 4.80 13.67
N LEU A 305 7.54 3.82 13.74
CA LEU A 305 6.94 3.37 14.99
C LEU A 305 7.94 2.64 15.89
N GLU A 306 8.78 1.75 15.34
CA GLU A 306 9.81 1.02 16.08
C GLU A 306 10.85 1.94 16.72
N ASN A 307 11.11 3.09 16.11
CA ASN A 307 12.02 4.11 16.62
C ASN A 307 11.35 5.19 17.49
N ASN A 308 10.02 5.12 17.69
CA ASN A 308 9.30 6.08 18.52
C ASN A 308 9.25 5.61 19.99
N SER A 309 9.75 6.42 20.91
CA SER A 309 9.86 6.07 22.33
C SER A 309 8.51 5.82 23.04
N SER A 310 7.39 6.26 22.46
CA SER A 310 6.05 6.01 22.99
C SER A 310 5.49 4.65 22.58
N VAL A 311 6.11 4.01 21.58
CA VAL A 311 5.69 2.72 21.06
C VAL A 311 6.44 1.60 21.81
N LYS A 312 5.69 0.62 22.30
CA LYS A 312 6.24 -0.52 23.05
C LYS A 312 6.51 -1.72 22.14
N SER A 313 5.65 -1.91 21.13
CA SER A 313 5.76 -3.05 20.22
C SER A 313 5.15 -2.73 18.87
N VAL A 314 5.84 -3.16 17.82
CA VAL A 314 5.38 -3.15 16.44
C VAL A 314 5.45 -4.58 15.92
N ASP A 315 4.30 -5.13 15.54
CA ASP A 315 4.17 -6.42 14.90
C ASP A 315 3.91 -6.19 13.39
N PHE A 316 5.00 -6.09 12.62
CA PHE A 316 4.98 -5.83 11.19
C PHE A 316 5.32 -7.07 10.39
N GLU A 317 4.47 -7.42 9.43
CA GLU A 317 4.72 -8.52 8.52
C GLU A 317 4.12 -8.25 7.13
N THR A 318 4.88 -8.60 6.10
CA THR A 318 4.42 -8.70 4.73
C THR A 318 4.22 -10.17 4.39
N VAL A 319 3.01 -10.52 3.94
CA VAL A 319 2.64 -11.93 3.72
C VAL A 319 2.81 -12.30 2.26
N TRP A 320 3.64 -13.32 2.01
CA TRP A 320 3.91 -13.84 0.67
C TRP A 320 2.66 -14.43 0.03
N GLY A 321 2.44 -14.12 -1.26
CA GLY A 321 1.29 -14.61 -2.02
C GLY A 321 -0.06 -13.98 -1.66
N ALA A 322 -0.12 -13.16 -0.61
CA ALA A 322 -1.36 -12.48 -0.22
C ALA A 322 -1.52 -11.13 -0.91
N GLY A 323 -2.78 -10.72 -1.06
CA GLY A 323 -3.18 -9.44 -1.67
C GLY A 323 -3.26 -8.28 -0.69
N HIS A 324 -4.10 -7.29 -1.02
CA HIS A 324 -4.14 -5.99 -0.34
C HIS A 324 -4.59 -6.06 1.12
N THR A 325 -5.55 -6.91 1.45
CA THR A 325 -6.20 -6.96 2.77
C THR A 325 -6.26 -8.37 3.33
N MET A 326 -6.49 -8.49 4.64
CA MET A 326 -6.66 -9.77 5.35
C MET A 326 -5.45 -10.70 5.22
N ALA A 327 -4.28 -10.14 5.04
CA ALA A 327 -3.04 -10.88 4.86
C ALA A 327 -2.57 -11.47 6.19
N GLU A 328 -2.60 -12.79 6.28
CA GLU A 328 -2.12 -13.56 7.43
C GLU A 328 -1.24 -14.71 6.95
N GLN A 329 -0.14 -14.93 7.63
CA GLN A 329 0.75 -16.06 7.34
C GLN A 329 0.07 -17.39 7.66
N THR A 330 -0.61 -17.45 8.80
CA THR A 330 -1.35 -18.62 9.27
C THR A 330 -2.63 -18.20 10.01
N GLY A 331 -3.59 -19.11 10.13
CA GLY A 331 -4.83 -18.83 10.84
C GLY A 331 -5.79 -17.91 10.08
N ASN A 332 -6.44 -17.01 10.78
CA ASN A 332 -7.33 -16.01 10.21
C ASN A 332 -7.17 -14.65 10.92
N SER A 333 -7.44 -13.56 10.21
CA SER A 333 -7.20 -12.20 10.70
C SER A 333 -7.94 -11.87 12.00
N THR A 334 -9.18 -12.33 12.18
CA THR A 334 -9.94 -12.06 13.40
C THR A 334 -9.35 -12.78 14.61
N GLY A 335 -9.06 -14.09 14.49
CA GLY A 335 -8.47 -14.88 15.56
C GLY A 335 -7.09 -14.36 15.97
N ASN A 336 -6.25 -14.10 14.97
CA ASN A 336 -4.90 -13.57 15.19
C ASN A 336 -4.93 -12.18 15.84
N PHE A 337 -5.86 -11.31 15.42
CA PHE A 337 -6.04 -9.99 16.04
C PHE A 337 -6.47 -10.10 17.51
N ILE A 338 -7.44 -10.98 17.82
CA ILE A 338 -7.89 -11.21 19.21
C ILE A 338 -6.73 -11.71 20.07
N THR A 339 -5.93 -12.67 19.57
CA THR A 339 -4.76 -13.19 20.27
C THR A 339 -3.76 -12.06 20.54
N TRP A 340 -3.40 -11.29 19.51
CA TRP A 340 -2.49 -10.16 19.64
C TRP A 340 -2.98 -9.10 20.65
N VAL A 341 -4.27 -8.76 20.65
CA VAL A 341 -4.84 -7.83 21.66
C VAL A 341 -4.69 -8.39 23.08
N ASN A 342 -4.98 -9.68 23.27
CA ASN A 342 -4.83 -10.31 24.58
C ASN A 342 -3.38 -10.27 25.07
N ASP A 343 -2.41 -10.53 24.20
CA ASP A 343 -0.97 -10.45 24.53
C ASP A 343 -0.56 -9.03 24.91
N CYS A 344 -1.01 -8.01 24.16
CA CYS A 344 -0.78 -6.61 24.50
C CYS A 344 -1.39 -6.20 25.85
N MET A 345 -2.54 -6.78 26.21
CA MET A 345 -3.18 -6.52 27.50
C MET A 345 -2.41 -7.16 28.65
N GLN A 346 -1.83 -8.34 28.44
CA GLN A 346 -1.01 -9.02 29.47
C GLN A 346 0.29 -8.28 29.73
N ASP A 347 0.94 -7.73 28.69
CA ASP A 347 2.14 -6.91 28.84
C ASP A 347 1.90 -5.62 29.65
N LYS A 348 0.69 -5.09 29.66
CA LYS A 348 0.29 -3.94 30.49
C LYS A 348 0.09 -4.29 31.99
N SER A 349 -0.09 -5.56 32.30
CA SER A 349 -0.35 -6.02 33.66
C SER A 349 0.92 -6.49 34.38
N SER A 350 2.04 -6.52 33.71
CA SER A 350 3.38 -6.78 34.25
C SER A 350 4.18 -5.50 34.45
#